data_647eaef5875028547e611a78bf402e10
#
_entry.id   647eaef5875028547e611a78bf402e10
#
_cell.length_a   1.000
_cell.length_b   1.000
_cell.length_c   1.000
_cell.angle_alpha   90.00
_cell.angle_beta   90.00
_cell.angle_gamma   90.00
#
_symmetry.space_group_name_H-M   'P 1'
#
loop_
_entity.id
_entity.type
_entity.pdbx_description
1 polymer ?
#
loop_
_entity_poly.entity_id
_entity_poly.type
_entity_poly.pdbx_seq_one_letter_code
_entity_poly.pdbx_strand_id
1 'polypeptide(L)'
;FNELMTGAKADIAVKLYGEDTHELYQKAKEAAAFVEKVPGASDVIVEQTMGLPQLVVKYNRGKIARYGINIEELNTIIRTAYAGEASGVVFENERRFDLVVRLDQDKVADLNLDKLFVRSNEGIQIPVSEVATIDLVNGPLQINRDATKRRIVIGVNVRGADIQQVVQDIQKTLDKNIQLKPGYYFEYGGQFENLQNAINTLLVVVPVALMLILLLLFFAFKNVT
;
A
#
# COMPACT_ATOMS: atom_id res chain seq x y z
N PHE A 1 -7.58 -14.34 -4.19
CA PHE A 1 -6.91 -13.06 -4.45
C PHE A 1 -6.95 -12.13 -3.22
N ASN A 2 -8.06 -12.13 -2.44
CA ASN A 2 -8.18 -11.32 -1.22
C ASN A 2 -7.38 -11.85 -0.02
N GLU A 3 -7.05 -13.13 0.02
CA GLU A 3 -6.31 -13.77 1.13
C GLU A 3 -4.84 -13.32 1.23
N LEU A 4 -4.24 -12.91 0.12
CA LEU A 4 -2.82 -12.52 0.05
C LEU A 4 -2.55 -11.10 0.55
N MET A 5 -3.58 -10.27 0.72
CA MET A 5 -3.40 -8.84 0.95
C MET A 5 -3.70 -8.36 2.37
N THR A 6 -4.56 -9.05 3.11
CA THR A 6 -4.90 -8.65 4.50
C THR A 6 -4.68 -9.76 5.52
N GLY A 7 -4.29 -10.98 5.09
CA GLY A 7 -4.13 -12.14 5.97
C GLY A 7 -5.44 -12.65 6.60
N ALA A 8 -6.56 -12.00 6.34
CA ALA A 8 -7.89 -12.41 6.76
C ALA A 8 -8.90 -12.10 5.64
N LYS A 9 -9.86 -12.99 5.43
CA LYS A 9 -11.02 -12.75 4.55
C LYS A 9 -11.88 -11.68 5.21
N ALA A 10 -11.76 -10.43 4.79
CA ALA A 10 -12.68 -9.39 5.21
C ALA A 10 -14.02 -9.58 4.47
N ASP A 11 -15.12 -9.49 5.20
CA ASP A 11 -16.47 -9.60 4.63
C ASP A 11 -16.75 -8.43 3.68
N ILE A 12 -16.30 -7.24 4.03
CA ILE A 12 -16.40 -6.01 3.24
C ILE A 12 -14.99 -5.44 3.02
N ALA A 13 -14.69 -5.09 1.79
CA ALA A 13 -13.48 -4.37 1.40
C ALA A 13 -13.86 -2.99 0.87
N VAL A 14 -13.58 -1.93 1.64
CA VAL A 14 -13.73 -0.54 1.18
C VAL A 14 -12.41 -0.12 0.55
N LYS A 15 -12.40 0.02 -0.77
CA LYS A 15 -11.24 0.42 -1.55
C LYS A 15 -11.29 1.92 -1.77
N LEU A 16 -10.27 2.64 -1.35
CA LEU A 16 -10.08 4.06 -1.62
C LEU A 16 -9.04 4.23 -2.73
N TYR A 17 -9.43 4.90 -3.81
CA TYR A 17 -8.58 5.21 -4.95
C TYR A 17 -8.13 6.67 -4.94
N GLY A 18 -6.89 6.94 -5.42
CA GLY A 18 -6.34 8.29 -5.55
C GLY A 18 -4.89 8.28 -6.05
N GLU A 19 -4.35 9.46 -6.30
CA GLU A 19 -3.01 9.59 -6.89
C GLU A 19 -1.89 9.68 -5.85
N ASP A 20 -2.09 10.38 -4.74
CA ASP A 20 -1.09 10.58 -3.71
C ASP A 20 -1.21 9.51 -2.61
N THR A 21 -0.15 8.75 -2.39
CA THR A 21 -0.11 7.64 -1.41
C THR A 21 -0.21 8.12 0.04
N HIS A 22 0.34 9.29 0.33
CA HIS A 22 0.27 9.85 1.68
C HIS A 22 -1.15 10.32 2.00
N GLU A 23 -1.77 11.02 1.07
CA GLU A 23 -3.15 11.47 1.20
C GLU A 23 -4.14 10.28 1.27
N LEU A 24 -3.94 9.27 0.41
CA LEU A 24 -4.71 8.01 0.47
C LEU A 24 -4.67 7.38 1.85
N TYR A 25 -3.47 7.26 2.44
CA TYR A 25 -3.31 6.65 3.76
C TYR A 25 -3.99 7.46 4.87
N GLN A 26 -3.87 8.79 4.83
CA GLN A 26 -4.53 9.67 5.80
C GLN A 26 -6.05 9.55 5.67
N LYS A 27 -6.59 9.61 4.46
CA LYS A 27 -8.01 9.47 4.19
C LYS A 27 -8.54 8.08 4.53
N ALA A 28 -7.77 7.03 4.29
CA ALA A 28 -8.13 5.67 4.70
C ALA A 28 -8.22 5.52 6.22
N LYS A 29 -7.30 6.14 6.97
CA LYS A 29 -7.38 6.17 8.44
C LYS A 29 -8.59 6.96 8.94
N GLU A 30 -8.86 8.12 8.34
CA GLU A 30 -10.04 8.92 8.65
C GLU A 30 -11.32 8.11 8.38
N ALA A 31 -11.40 7.44 7.24
CA ALA A 31 -12.52 6.58 6.86
C ALA A 31 -12.70 5.41 7.85
N ALA A 32 -11.62 4.73 8.22
CA ALA A 32 -11.67 3.63 9.18
C ALA A 32 -12.25 4.06 10.52
N ALA A 33 -11.86 5.23 11.03
CA ALA A 33 -12.37 5.76 12.29
C ALA A 33 -13.89 6.07 12.25
N PHE A 34 -14.45 6.36 11.08
CA PHE A 34 -15.91 6.49 10.90
C PHE A 34 -16.57 5.12 10.75
N VAL A 35 -15.96 4.20 10.01
CA VAL A 35 -16.47 2.84 9.79
C VAL A 35 -16.55 2.04 11.09
N GLU A 36 -15.59 2.19 12.00
CA GLU A 36 -15.60 1.55 13.33
C GLU A 36 -16.84 1.90 14.17
N LYS A 37 -17.49 3.04 13.88
CA LYS A 37 -18.70 3.49 14.60
C LYS A 37 -19.99 2.96 14.00
N VAL A 38 -19.92 2.29 12.85
CA VAL A 38 -21.10 1.74 12.17
C VAL A 38 -21.56 0.48 12.89
N PRO A 39 -22.84 0.37 13.27
CA PRO A 39 -23.36 -0.83 13.92
C PRO A 39 -23.17 -2.07 13.04
N GLY A 40 -22.62 -3.13 13.60
CA GLY A 40 -22.32 -4.39 12.90
C GLY A 40 -20.92 -4.43 12.22
N ALA A 41 -20.24 -3.30 12.06
CA ALA A 41 -18.84 -3.29 11.64
C ALA A 41 -17.92 -3.75 12.79
N SER A 42 -16.99 -4.63 12.49
CA SER A 42 -16.06 -5.21 13.45
C SER A 42 -14.69 -5.40 12.78
N ASP A 43 -13.63 -5.47 13.59
CA ASP A 43 -12.27 -5.75 13.12
C ASP A 43 -11.88 -4.89 11.89
N VAL A 44 -12.06 -3.57 12.01
CA VAL A 44 -11.73 -2.63 10.92
C VAL A 44 -10.20 -2.53 10.81
N ILE A 45 -9.66 -2.93 9.67
CA ILE A 45 -8.21 -2.96 9.42
C ILE A 45 -7.89 -2.14 8.17
N VAL A 46 -7.05 -1.13 8.32
CA VAL A 46 -6.49 -0.38 7.18
C VAL A 46 -5.25 -1.07 6.68
N GLU A 47 -5.18 -1.29 5.37
CA GLU A 47 -3.99 -1.84 4.71
C GLU A 47 -2.76 -0.97 5.01
N GLN A 48 -1.71 -1.61 5.55
CA GLN A 48 -0.50 -0.89 5.96
C GLN A 48 0.39 -0.60 4.76
N THR A 49 0.17 0.54 4.13
CA THR A 49 0.91 0.98 2.94
C THR A 49 2.02 1.98 3.24
N MET A 50 2.06 2.51 4.47
CA MET A 50 3.00 3.54 4.92
C MET A 50 3.68 3.10 6.22
N GLY A 51 4.84 3.70 6.52
CA GLY A 51 5.50 3.54 7.81
C GLY A 51 6.87 2.87 7.76
N LEU A 52 7.43 2.60 6.57
CA LEU A 52 8.82 2.18 6.46
C LEU A 52 9.73 3.41 6.61
N PRO A 53 10.54 3.51 7.68
CA PRO A 53 11.50 4.60 7.81
C PRO A 53 12.55 4.49 6.70
N GLN A 54 12.70 5.55 5.92
CA GLN A 54 13.62 5.64 4.80
C GLN A 54 14.54 6.84 4.98
N LEU A 55 15.83 6.65 4.75
CA LEU A 55 16.80 7.72 4.63
C LEU A 55 16.79 8.27 3.21
N VAL A 56 16.29 9.49 3.04
CA VAL A 56 16.25 10.16 1.75
C VAL A 56 17.37 11.16 1.68
N VAL A 57 18.29 10.96 0.73
CA VAL A 57 19.42 11.85 0.48
C VAL A 57 19.03 12.88 -0.58
N LYS A 58 19.06 14.16 -0.21
CA LYS A 58 18.83 15.27 -1.14
C LYS A 58 20.14 15.92 -1.52
N TYR A 59 20.49 15.88 -2.79
CA TYR A 59 21.72 16.42 -3.33
C TYR A 59 21.59 17.87 -3.77
N ASN A 60 22.55 18.72 -3.35
CA ASN A 60 22.74 20.04 -3.92
C ASN A 60 23.59 19.93 -5.20
N ARG A 61 22.93 19.69 -6.34
CA ARG A 61 23.61 19.48 -7.63
C ARG A 61 24.48 20.64 -8.06
N GLY A 62 24.11 21.87 -7.70
CA GLY A 62 24.91 23.07 -8.00
C GLY A 62 26.24 23.09 -7.26
N LYS A 63 26.25 22.73 -5.97
CA LYS A 63 27.48 22.64 -5.18
C LYS A 63 28.33 21.43 -5.63
N ILE A 64 27.69 20.29 -5.93
CA ILE A 64 28.39 19.09 -6.44
C ILE A 64 29.15 19.42 -7.74
N ALA A 65 28.49 20.11 -8.68
CA ALA A 65 29.13 20.53 -9.92
C ALA A 65 30.26 21.55 -9.69
N ARG A 66 30.06 22.51 -8.77
CA ARG A 66 31.08 23.53 -8.44
C ARG A 66 32.36 22.90 -7.85
N TYR A 67 32.21 21.89 -7.00
CA TYR A 67 33.34 21.22 -6.38
C TYR A 67 33.91 20.07 -7.22
N GLY A 68 33.32 19.77 -8.37
CA GLY A 68 33.74 18.67 -9.22
C GLY A 68 33.65 17.29 -8.53
N ILE A 69 32.58 17.07 -7.74
CA ILE A 69 32.38 15.84 -6.99
C ILE A 69 31.67 14.82 -7.87
N ASN A 70 32.15 13.55 -7.81
CA ASN A 70 31.45 12.45 -8.45
C ASN A 70 30.27 11.99 -7.57
N ILE A 71 29.04 11.99 -8.13
CA ILE A 71 27.84 11.58 -7.43
C ILE A 71 27.89 10.11 -7.00
N GLU A 72 28.53 9.24 -7.79
CA GLU A 72 28.66 7.83 -7.47
C GLU A 72 29.56 7.60 -6.25
N GLU A 73 30.68 8.33 -6.16
CA GLU A 73 31.55 8.30 -4.99
C GLU A 73 30.83 8.82 -3.74
N LEU A 74 30.07 9.91 -3.87
CA LEU A 74 29.26 10.45 -2.78
C LEU A 74 28.20 9.44 -2.32
N ASN A 75 27.50 8.76 -3.25
CA ASN A 75 26.55 7.69 -2.94
C ASN A 75 27.21 6.54 -2.21
N THR A 76 28.39 6.11 -2.67
CA THR A 76 29.14 5.00 -2.06
C THR A 76 29.53 5.34 -0.64
N ILE A 77 30.01 6.55 -0.37
CA ILE A 77 30.36 6.99 0.98
C ILE A 77 29.13 6.97 1.90
N ILE A 78 28.01 7.53 1.46
CA ILE A 78 26.78 7.56 2.27
C ILE A 78 26.25 6.14 2.50
N ARG A 79 26.21 5.29 1.46
CA ARG A 79 25.73 3.92 1.55
C ARG A 79 26.62 3.08 2.49
N THR A 80 27.94 3.18 2.36
CA THR A 80 28.90 2.50 3.24
C THR A 80 28.69 2.92 4.69
N ALA A 81 28.47 4.22 4.94
CA ALA A 81 28.29 4.74 6.29
C ALA A 81 26.99 4.24 6.95
N TYR A 82 25.86 4.22 6.22
CA TYR A 82 24.54 3.92 6.81
C TYR A 82 24.13 2.45 6.63
N ALA A 83 24.36 1.85 5.47
CA ALA A 83 23.89 0.51 5.14
C ALA A 83 25.00 -0.53 5.13
N GLY A 84 26.24 -0.11 4.89
CA GLY A 84 27.37 -0.97 4.59
C GLY A 84 27.48 -1.24 3.09
N GLU A 85 28.69 -1.47 2.65
CA GLU A 85 29.04 -1.82 1.27
C GLU A 85 29.84 -3.10 1.20
N ALA A 86 29.47 -3.99 0.27
CA ALA A 86 30.21 -5.21 0.04
C ALA A 86 31.55 -4.90 -0.65
N SER A 87 32.65 -5.07 0.07
CA SER A 87 34.02 -4.81 -0.42
C SER A 87 34.66 -6.02 -1.10
N GLY A 88 34.09 -7.21 -0.89
CA GLY A 88 34.61 -8.44 -1.44
C GLY A 88 33.79 -9.65 -1.03
N VAL A 89 34.33 -10.83 -1.36
CA VAL A 89 33.69 -12.11 -1.06
C VAL A 89 34.70 -13.05 -0.42
N VAL A 90 34.29 -13.72 0.64
CA VAL A 90 35.04 -14.76 1.30
C VAL A 90 34.38 -16.10 1.02
N PHE A 91 35.17 -17.09 0.62
CA PHE A 91 34.71 -18.47 0.43
C PHE A 91 35.14 -19.31 1.61
N GLU A 92 34.21 -19.95 2.27
CA GLU A 92 34.45 -21.02 3.24
C GLU A 92 33.87 -22.32 2.67
N ASN A 93 34.73 -23.19 2.22
CA ASN A 93 34.42 -24.41 1.45
C ASN A 93 33.53 -24.03 0.22
N GLU A 94 32.28 -24.52 0.17
CA GLU A 94 31.31 -24.23 -0.90
C GLU A 94 30.40 -23.03 -0.62
N ARG A 95 30.55 -22.39 0.54
CA ARG A 95 29.73 -21.25 0.95
C ARG A 95 30.40 -19.94 0.62
N ARG A 96 29.64 -19.03 0.09
CA ARG A 96 30.03 -17.67 -0.26
C ARG A 96 29.49 -16.70 0.77
N PHE A 97 30.35 -15.83 1.32
CA PHE A 97 29.98 -14.76 2.26
C PHE A 97 30.47 -13.41 1.72
N ASP A 98 29.59 -12.41 1.75
CA ASP A 98 29.98 -11.06 1.37
C ASP A 98 30.75 -10.40 2.52
N LEU A 99 31.92 -9.84 2.22
CA LEU A 99 32.70 -9.03 3.14
C LEU A 99 32.15 -7.60 3.13
N VAL A 100 31.39 -7.24 4.16
CA VAL A 100 30.72 -5.94 4.24
C VAL A 100 31.51 -5.00 5.15
N VAL A 101 31.83 -3.81 4.63
CA VAL A 101 32.40 -2.69 5.39
C VAL A 101 31.26 -1.74 5.77
N ARG A 102 31.10 -1.43 7.05
CA ARG A 102 30.12 -0.48 7.56
C ARG A 102 30.62 0.24 8.79
N LEU A 103 30.01 1.36 9.13
CA LEU A 103 30.24 1.98 10.43
C LEU A 103 29.60 1.16 11.55
N ASP A 104 30.16 1.29 12.75
CA ASP A 104 29.61 0.69 13.95
C ASP A 104 28.16 1.15 14.19
N GLN A 105 27.26 0.18 14.45
CA GLN A 105 25.81 0.46 14.56
C GLN A 105 25.49 1.43 15.68
N ASP A 106 26.24 1.40 16.78
CA ASP A 106 26.02 2.31 17.91
C ASP A 106 26.32 3.77 17.52
N LYS A 107 27.10 3.98 16.46
CA LYS A 107 27.48 5.31 15.95
C LYS A 107 26.62 5.78 14.78
N VAL A 108 25.83 4.91 14.17
CA VAL A 108 24.97 5.28 13.02
C VAL A 108 23.84 6.22 13.46
N ALA A 109 23.30 6.05 14.67
CA ALA A 109 22.26 6.93 15.21
C ALA A 109 22.74 8.38 15.40
N ASP A 110 24.04 8.56 15.72
CA ASP A 110 24.69 9.86 15.92
C ASP A 110 25.50 10.31 14.69
N LEU A 111 25.28 9.65 13.53
CA LEU A 111 26.05 9.96 12.33
C LEU A 111 25.72 11.36 11.82
N ASN A 112 26.67 12.26 12.02
CA ASN A 112 26.59 13.61 11.47
C ASN A 112 27.32 13.64 10.12
N LEU A 113 26.62 14.14 9.08
CA LEU A 113 27.17 14.32 7.73
C LEU A 113 28.46 15.18 7.71
N ASP A 114 28.64 16.05 8.71
CA ASP A 114 29.84 16.86 8.86
C ASP A 114 31.10 16.05 9.09
N LYS A 115 30.97 14.79 9.55
CA LYS A 115 32.08 13.86 9.78
C LYS A 115 32.38 12.97 8.58
N LEU A 116 31.55 13.00 7.55
CA LEU A 116 31.78 12.29 6.30
C LEU A 116 32.37 13.26 5.28
N PHE A 117 33.40 12.83 4.60
CA PHE A 117 34.09 13.64 3.61
C PHE A 117 34.10 12.94 2.25
N VAL A 118 33.85 13.70 1.19
CA VAL A 118 34.03 13.30 -0.20
C VAL A 118 35.18 14.09 -0.81
N ARG A 119 35.90 13.48 -1.74
CA ARG A 119 36.99 14.17 -2.46
C ARG A 119 36.48 14.87 -3.71
N SER A 120 36.94 16.10 -3.91
CA SER A 120 36.79 16.77 -5.20
C SER A 120 37.77 16.22 -6.22
N ASN A 121 37.56 16.53 -7.50
CA ASN A 121 38.54 16.19 -8.58
C ASN A 121 39.93 16.79 -8.32
N GLU A 122 40.04 17.85 -7.54
CA GLU A 122 41.29 18.50 -7.15
C GLU A 122 41.91 17.87 -5.89
N GLY A 123 41.29 16.84 -5.30
CA GLY A 123 41.76 16.15 -4.11
C GLY A 123 41.40 16.82 -2.78
N ILE A 124 40.61 17.90 -2.80
CA ILE A 124 40.16 18.60 -1.60
C ILE A 124 39.06 17.78 -0.92
N GLN A 125 39.16 17.63 0.41
CA GLN A 125 38.14 16.98 1.22
C GLN A 125 37.01 17.96 1.55
N ILE A 126 35.78 17.60 1.17
CA ILE A 126 34.59 18.43 1.36
C ILE A 126 33.62 17.65 2.26
N PRO A 127 33.11 18.26 3.36
CA PRO A 127 32.10 17.61 4.18
C PRO A 127 30.84 17.28 3.35
N VAL A 128 30.26 16.09 3.55
CA VAL A 128 29.05 15.66 2.83
C VAL A 128 27.88 16.59 3.11
N SER A 129 27.80 17.19 4.31
CA SER A 129 26.77 18.16 4.70
C SER A 129 26.75 19.43 3.81
N GLU A 130 27.88 19.78 3.16
CA GLU A 130 27.91 20.90 2.23
C GLU A 130 27.15 20.62 0.92
N VAL A 131 27.08 19.36 0.51
CA VAL A 131 26.59 18.94 -0.80
C VAL A 131 25.35 18.06 -0.76
N ALA A 132 24.98 17.55 0.43
CA ALA A 132 23.81 16.72 0.63
C ALA A 132 23.15 16.96 2.00
N THR A 133 21.85 16.72 2.08
CA THR A 133 21.10 16.61 3.33
C THR A 133 20.45 15.25 3.40
N ILE A 134 20.30 14.70 4.61
CA ILE A 134 19.62 13.42 4.83
C ILE A 134 18.38 13.67 5.69
N ASP A 135 17.23 13.28 5.16
CA ASP A 135 15.97 13.34 5.87
C ASP A 135 15.51 11.91 6.18
N LEU A 136 15.11 11.66 7.43
CA LEU A 136 14.41 10.44 7.80
C LEU A 136 12.92 10.66 7.52
N VAL A 137 12.39 9.98 6.54
CA VAL A 137 10.97 10.08 6.16
C VAL A 137 10.28 8.72 6.29
N ASN A 138 9.02 8.73 6.67
CA ASN A 138 8.19 7.54 6.60
C ASN A 138 7.72 7.37 5.16
N GLY A 139 8.43 6.52 4.43
CA GLY A 139 8.10 6.21 3.05
C GLY A 139 6.99 5.16 2.91
N PRO A 140 6.51 4.94 1.68
CA PRO A 140 5.57 3.87 1.39
C PRO A 140 6.25 2.51 1.57
N LEU A 141 5.59 1.61 2.32
CA LEU A 141 5.98 0.21 2.45
C LEU A 141 5.65 -0.54 1.17
N GLN A 142 4.45 -0.31 0.65
CA GLN A 142 3.89 -0.95 -0.53
C GLN A 142 2.95 0.02 -1.25
N ILE A 143 2.99 -0.01 -2.59
CA ILE A 143 2.06 0.76 -3.43
C ILE A 143 1.19 -0.22 -4.20
N ASN A 144 -0.06 -0.40 -3.75
CA ASN A 144 -1.01 -1.28 -4.39
C ASN A 144 -1.78 -0.54 -5.48
N ARG A 145 -1.98 -1.24 -6.60
CA ARG A 145 -2.74 -0.73 -7.74
C ARG A 145 -3.79 -1.73 -8.17
N ASP A 146 -4.92 -1.21 -8.60
CA ASP A 146 -5.98 -1.95 -9.25
C ASP A 146 -6.35 -1.20 -10.54
N ALA A 147 -6.35 -1.90 -11.68
CA ALA A 147 -6.56 -1.30 -13.01
C ALA A 147 -5.72 -0.02 -13.22
N THR A 148 -4.42 -0.05 -12.90
CA THR A 148 -3.44 1.06 -12.99
C THR A 148 -3.58 2.17 -11.93
N LYS A 149 -4.70 2.28 -11.22
CA LYS A 149 -4.95 3.29 -10.17
C LYS A 149 -4.41 2.82 -8.83
N ARG A 150 -3.79 3.74 -8.08
CA ARG A 150 -3.36 3.45 -6.71
C ARG A 150 -4.56 3.31 -5.81
N ARG A 151 -4.51 2.35 -4.87
CA ARG A 151 -5.57 2.12 -3.90
C ARG A 151 -5.03 1.76 -2.53
N ILE A 152 -5.87 1.97 -1.54
CA ILE A 152 -5.74 1.41 -0.18
C ILE A 152 -7.04 0.70 0.16
N VAL A 153 -6.94 -0.44 0.82
CA VAL A 153 -8.10 -1.23 1.27
C VAL A 153 -8.31 -1.05 2.76
N ILE A 154 -9.56 -0.83 3.13
CA ILE A 154 -10.05 -0.92 4.50
C ILE A 154 -10.88 -2.19 4.56
N GLY A 155 -10.37 -3.22 5.25
CA GLY A 155 -11.07 -4.47 5.51
C GLY A 155 -11.99 -4.33 6.71
N VAL A 156 -13.22 -4.81 6.58
CA VAL A 156 -14.23 -4.76 7.64
C VAL A 156 -14.89 -6.13 7.75
N ASN A 157 -14.93 -6.68 8.94
CA ASN A 157 -15.72 -7.87 9.23
C ASN A 157 -17.09 -7.47 9.76
N VAL A 158 -18.12 -8.29 9.50
CA VAL A 158 -19.49 -8.04 9.96
C VAL A 158 -19.84 -9.03 11.04
N ARG A 159 -20.37 -8.52 12.17
CA ARG A 159 -20.85 -9.36 13.27
C ARG A 159 -22.25 -8.96 13.71
N GLY A 160 -23.16 -9.95 13.76
CA GLY A 160 -24.49 -9.76 14.29
C GLY A 160 -25.42 -8.87 13.47
N ALA A 161 -25.06 -8.56 12.21
CA ALA A 161 -25.84 -7.73 11.30
C ALA A 161 -25.81 -8.29 9.89
N ASP A 162 -26.71 -7.81 9.04
CA ASP A 162 -26.73 -8.14 7.61
C ASP A 162 -25.64 -7.37 6.86
N ILE A 163 -24.85 -8.07 6.04
CA ILE A 163 -23.73 -7.49 5.29
C ILE A 163 -24.20 -6.35 4.36
N GLN A 164 -25.36 -6.51 3.70
CA GLN A 164 -25.90 -5.47 2.81
C GLN A 164 -26.23 -4.20 3.57
N GLN A 165 -26.87 -4.34 4.75
CA GLN A 165 -27.21 -3.20 5.60
C GLN A 165 -25.95 -2.47 6.06
N VAL A 166 -24.93 -3.22 6.54
CA VAL A 166 -23.67 -2.63 7.00
C VAL A 166 -22.95 -1.89 5.87
N VAL A 167 -22.92 -2.44 4.65
CA VAL A 167 -22.31 -1.76 3.48
C VAL A 167 -23.03 -0.44 3.19
N GLN A 168 -24.37 -0.43 3.19
CA GLN A 168 -25.16 0.79 2.96
C GLN A 168 -24.92 1.85 4.05
N ASP A 169 -24.81 1.43 5.30
CA ASP A 169 -24.57 2.33 6.42
C ASP A 169 -23.13 2.88 6.39
N ILE A 170 -22.15 2.06 5.98
CA ILE A 170 -20.79 2.51 5.69
C ILE A 170 -20.78 3.55 4.58
N GLN A 171 -21.46 3.28 3.44
CA GLN A 171 -21.55 4.22 2.31
C GLN A 171 -22.10 5.57 2.77
N LYS A 172 -23.27 5.57 3.41
CA LYS A 172 -23.91 6.80 3.91
C LYS A 172 -23.02 7.56 4.90
N THR A 173 -22.30 6.83 5.76
CA THR A 173 -21.42 7.42 6.76
C THR A 173 -20.22 8.06 6.11
N LEU A 174 -19.58 7.40 5.14
CA LEU A 174 -18.42 7.93 4.44
C LEU A 174 -18.79 9.11 3.53
N ASP A 175 -19.88 9.00 2.76
CA ASP A 175 -20.35 10.08 1.88
C ASP A 175 -20.70 11.37 2.66
N LYS A 176 -21.23 11.22 3.88
CA LYS A 176 -21.59 12.34 4.73
C LYS A 176 -20.40 13.02 5.41
N ASN A 177 -19.41 12.24 5.84
CA ASN A 177 -18.35 12.72 6.74
C ASN A 177 -17.02 12.95 6.05
N ILE A 178 -16.78 12.35 4.88
CA ILE A 178 -15.48 12.43 4.19
C ILE A 178 -15.63 13.19 2.88
N GLN A 179 -14.93 14.30 2.79
CA GLN A 179 -14.79 15.04 1.53
C GLN A 179 -13.54 14.54 0.81
N LEU A 180 -13.75 14.00 -0.39
CA LEU A 180 -12.71 13.56 -1.29
C LEU A 180 -12.41 14.64 -2.32
N LYS A 181 -11.13 14.76 -2.70
CA LYS A 181 -10.72 15.61 -3.82
C LYS A 181 -11.12 15.00 -5.17
N PRO A 182 -11.21 15.79 -6.24
CA PRO A 182 -11.40 15.25 -7.58
C PRO A 182 -10.37 14.16 -7.89
N GLY A 183 -10.84 13.04 -8.45
CA GLY A 183 -10.00 11.86 -8.73
C GLY A 183 -9.89 10.82 -7.62
N TYR A 184 -10.38 11.14 -6.41
CA TYR A 184 -10.50 10.19 -5.31
C TYR A 184 -11.93 9.66 -5.20
N TYR A 185 -12.09 8.37 -4.96
CA TYR A 185 -13.41 7.75 -4.79
C TYR A 185 -13.32 6.44 -4.01
N PHE A 186 -14.44 6.07 -3.40
CA PHE A 186 -14.60 4.76 -2.76
C PHE A 186 -15.22 3.75 -3.71
N GLU A 187 -14.79 2.50 -3.59
CA GLU A 187 -15.41 1.33 -4.22
C GLU A 187 -15.60 0.26 -3.15
N TYR A 188 -16.72 -0.42 -3.18
CA TYR A 188 -17.09 -1.41 -2.18
C TYR A 188 -17.10 -2.80 -2.81
N GLY A 189 -16.31 -3.70 -2.24
CA GLY A 189 -16.14 -5.07 -2.72
C GLY A 189 -15.98 -6.06 -1.57
N GLY A 190 -15.38 -7.20 -1.86
CA GLY A 190 -15.17 -8.29 -0.90
C GLY A 190 -16.17 -9.42 -1.09
N GLN A 191 -16.54 -10.12 -0.01
CA GLN A 191 -17.54 -11.19 -0.07
C GLN A 191 -18.93 -10.66 -0.44
N PHE A 192 -19.21 -9.41 -0.10
CA PHE A 192 -20.43 -8.71 -0.50
C PHE A 192 -20.64 -8.68 -2.01
N GLU A 193 -19.59 -8.41 -2.80
CA GLU A 193 -19.68 -8.38 -4.27
C GLU A 193 -20.02 -9.75 -4.84
N ASN A 194 -19.42 -10.82 -4.30
CA ASN A 194 -19.72 -12.18 -4.70
C ASN A 194 -21.16 -12.56 -4.37
N LEU A 195 -21.66 -12.16 -3.20
CA LEU A 195 -23.05 -12.38 -2.79
C LEU A 195 -24.01 -11.65 -3.72
N GLN A 196 -23.74 -10.39 -4.06
CA GLN A 196 -24.58 -9.58 -4.94
C GLN A 196 -24.65 -10.21 -6.36
N ASN A 197 -23.52 -10.65 -6.89
CA ASN A 197 -23.44 -11.31 -8.18
C ASN A 197 -24.18 -12.64 -8.18
N ALA A 198 -24.09 -13.43 -7.10
CA ALA A 198 -24.85 -14.67 -6.94
C ALA A 198 -26.36 -14.42 -6.89
N ILE A 199 -26.82 -13.42 -6.12
CA ILE A 199 -28.24 -13.03 -6.05
C ILE A 199 -28.75 -12.57 -7.41
N ASN A 200 -28.03 -11.70 -8.10
CA ASN A 200 -28.41 -11.22 -9.43
C ASN A 200 -28.51 -12.36 -10.45
N THR A 201 -27.58 -13.30 -10.40
CA THR A 201 -27.61 -14.50 -11.27
C THR A 201 -28.82 -15.38 -10.96
N LEU A 202 -29.11 -15.64 -9.68
CA LEU A 202 -30.27 -16.40 -9.24
C LEU A 202 -31.60 -15.74 -9.67
N LEU A 203 -31.73 -14.41 -9.56
CA LEU A 203 -32.92 -13.66 -9.98
C LEU A 203 -33.25 -13.82 -11.46
N VAL A 204 -32.26 -14.11 -12.31
CA VAL A 204 -32.46 -14.34 -13.73
C VAL A 204 -32.64 -15.83 -14.03
N VAL A 205 -31.79 -16.70 -13.45
CA VAL A 205 -31.76 -18.14 -13.77
C VAL A 205 -33.02 -18.85 -13.27
N VAL A 206 -33.49 -18.52 -12.05
CA VAL A 206 -34.66 -19.20 -11.46
C VAL A 206 -35.96 -18.95 -12.24
N PRO A 207 -36.33 -17.72 -12.62
CA PRO A 207 -37.52 -17.48 -13.45
C PRO A 207 -37.41 -18.12 -14.85
N VAL A 208 -36.24 -18.11 -15.46
CA VAL A 208 -36.00 -18.73 -16.76
C VAL A 208 -36.20 -20.26 -16.68
N ALA A 209 -35.63 -20.89 -15.64
CA ALA A 209 -35.79 -22.31 -15.40
C ALA A 209 -37.27 -22.73 -15.18
N LEU A 210 -37.97 -21.94 -14.34
CA LEU A 210 -39.41 -22.16 -14.09
C LEU A 210 -40.26 -22.00 -15.36
N MET A 211 -39.95 -20.97 -16.18
CA MET A 211 -40.62 -20.77 -17.45
C MET A 211 -40.40 -21.95 -18.39
N LEU A 212 -39.18 -22.47 -18.47
CA LEU A 212 -38.83 -23.59 -19.30
C LEU A 212 -39.54 -24.89 -18.84
N ILE A 213 -39.58 -25.12 -17.53
CA ILE A 213 -40.32 -26.24 -16.93
C ILE A 213 -41.81 -26.15 -17.27
N LEU A 214 -42.41 -24.96 -17.10
CA LEU A 214 -43.81 -24.69 -17.40
C LEU A 214 -44.11 -24.92 -18.86
N LEU A 215 -43.22 -24.49 -19.76
CA LEU A 215 -43.32 -24.69 -21.20
C LEU A 215 -43.23 -26.18 -21.55
N LEU A 216 -42.31 -26.92 -20.96
CA LEU A 216 -42.19 -28.38 -21.17
C LEU A 216 -43.42 -29.12 -20.66
N LEU A 217 -43.96 -28.76 -19.51
CA LEU A 217 -45.21 -29.33 -18.97
C LEU A 217 -46.40 -29.02 -19.88
N PHE A 218 -46.51 -27.80 -20.39
CA PHE A 218 -47.54 -27.44 -21.37
C PHE A 218 -47.47 -28.30 -22.63
N PHE A 219 -46.28 -28.54 -23.20
CA PHE A 219 -46.13 -29.41 -24.35
C PHE A 219 -46.41 -30.89 -24.03
N ALA A 220 -46.08 -31.34 -22.80
CA ALA A 220 -46.31 -32.71 -22.39
C ALA A 220 -47.80 -33.03 -22.16
N PHE A 221 -48.52 -32.12 -21.46
CA PHE A 221 -49.90 -32.38 -21.07
C PHE A 221 -50.96 -31.66 -21.92
N LYS A 222 -50.56 -30.74 -22.80
CA LYS A 222 -51.43 -29.91 -23.66
C LYS A 222 -52.60 -29.24 -22.92
N ASN A 223 -52.46 -29.07 -21.63
CA ASN A 223 -53.49 -28.46 -20.76
C ASN A 223 -52.83 -27.56 -19.70
N VAL A 224 -53.43 -26.44 -19.38
CA VAL A 224 -52.94 -25.47 -18.40
C VAL A 224 -53.66 -25.60 -17.03
N THR A 225 -54.54 -26.54 -16.86
CA THR A 225 -55.24 -26.85 -15.62
C THR A 225 -54.60 -28.02 -14.89
#